data_3159f93a6f6a4f38c23f2dae424cabd7
#
_entry.id   3159f93a6f6a4f38c23f2dae424cabd7
#
_cell.length_a   1.000
_cell.length_b   1.000
_cell.length_c   1.000
_cell.angle_alpha   90.00
_cell.angle_beta   90.00
_cell.angle_gamma   90.00
#
_symmetry.space_group_name_H-M   'P 1'
#
loop_
_entity.id
_entity.type
_entity.pdbx_description
1 polymer ?
#
loop_
_entity_poly.entity_id
_entity_poly.type
_entity_poly.pdbx_seq_one_letter_code
_entity_poly.pdbx_strand_id
1 'polypeptide(L)'
;MEKSSGFDMAKISTASKIVMVSGILLLVDSFLSWQKLCIDTGVIGDICGKANAWGGNGSWAGTIMALLLIVLLIWEGIQLANMPMNFSIGVTPSKGTAYLGFAVVVFGLLKFIFAVTNHGALGAWIGLILLIAIGYGSWMRFQEPDDAATPPPAPGGTDGGFTA
;
A
#
# COMPACT_ATOMS: atom_id res chain seq x y z
N MET A 1 -8.30 33.82 14.27
CA MET A 1 -7.94 32.54 14.94
C MET A 1 -7.83 31.49 13.86
N GLU A 2 -6.61 31.26 13.38
CA GLU A 2 -6.32 30.21 12.41
C GLU A 2 -6.57 28.87 13.09
N LYS A 3 -7.58 28.17 12.59
CA LYS A 3 -7.81 26.78 12.96
C LYS A 3 -6.68 25.98 12.33
N SER A 4 -5.63 25.75 13.10
CA SER A 4 -4.59 24.79 12.77
C SER A 4 -5.28 23.48 12.37
N SER A 5 -5.30 23.17 11.08
CA SER A 5 -5.70 21.86 10.57
C SER A 5 -4.58 20.87 10.89
N GLY A 6 -4.40 20.61 12.19
CA GLY A 6 -3.48 19.60 12.66
C GLY A 6 -3.90 18.26 12.10
N PHE A 7 -2.95 17.56 11.49
CA PHE A 7 -3.09 16.18 11.04
C PHE A 7 -3.49 15.30 12.24
N ASP A 8 -4.79 15.03 12.36
CA ASP A 8 -5.34 14.32 13.50
C ASP A 8 -5.21 12.80 13.31
N MET A 9 -4.07 12.27 13.76
CA MET A 9 -3.79 10.82 13.69
C MET A 9 -4.83 9.96 14.41
N ALA A 10 -5.64 10.53 15.31
CA ALA A 10 -6.67 9.78 16.02
C ALA A 10 -7.85 9.42 15.12
N LYS A 11 -8.08 10.17 14.04
CA LYS A 11 -9.18 9.92 13.09
C LYS A 11 -8.83 8.93 11.97
N ILE A 12 -7.56 8.52 11.87
CA ILE A 12 -7.12 7.59 10.85
C ILE A 12 -7.52 6.17 11.23
N SER A 13 -8.15 5.43 10.31
CA SER A 13 -8.53 4.03 10.57
C SER A 13 -7.29 3.18 10.84
N THR A 14 -7.43 2.15 11.67
CA THR A 14 -6.34 1.22 11.97
C THR A 14 -5.83 0.55 10.69
N ALA A 15 -6.73 0.24 9.76
CA ALA A 15 -6.39 -0.34 8.46
C ALA A 15 -5.46 0.58 7.65
N SER A 16 -5.78 1.88 7.54
CA SER A 16 -4.91 2.86 6.88
C SER A 16 -3.53 2.95 7.52
N LYS A 17 -3.46 2.95 8.84
CA LYS A 17 -2.17 2.98 9.56
C LYS A 17 -1.32 1.77 9.20
N ILE A 18 -1.91 0.58 9.18
CA ILE A 18 -1.21 -0.65 8.82
C ILE A 18 -0.71 -0.57 7.38
N VAL A 19 -1.57 -0.20 6.42
CA VAL A 19 -1.20 -0.11 4.99
C VAL A 19 -0.10 0.92 4.78
N MET A 20 -0.21 2.10 5.38
CA MET A 20 0.79 3.17 5.24
C MET A 20 2.15 2.78 5.81
N VAL A 21 2.18 2.29 7.06
CA VAL A 21 3.44 1.93 7.73
C VAL A 21 4.10 0.75 7.02
N SER A 22 3.36 -0.33 6.77
CA SER A 22 3.92 -1.49 6.07
C SER A 22 4.29 -1.18 4.62
N GLY A 23 3.54 -0.30 3.94
CA GLY A 23 3.85 0.15 2.60
C GLY A 23 5.14 0.96 2.52
N ILE A 24 5.34 1.92 3.42
CA ILE A 24 6.59 2.69 3.49
C ILE A 24 7.78 1.77 3.79
N LEU A 25 7.62 0.86 4.75
CA LEU A 25 8.67 -0.10 5.10
C LEU A 25 8.98 -1.05 3.92
N LEU A 26 7.97 -1.52 3.18
CA LEU A 26 8.16 -2.35 2.00
C LEU A 26 8.86 -1.58 0.87
N LEU A 27 8.56 -0.30 0.70
CA LEU A 27 9.25 0.55 -0.26
C LEU A 27 10.75 0.66 0.08
N VAL A 28 11.09 0.87 1.33
CA VAL A 28 12.48 0.87 1.80
C VAL A 28 13.12 -0.50 1.63
N ASP A 29 12.43 -1.58 2.02
CA ASP A 29 12.90 -2.96 1.88
C ASP A 29 13.13 -3.35 0.41
N SER A 30 12.39 -2.75 -0.54
CA SER A 30 12.58 -3.00 -1.97
C SER A 30 13.99 -2.66 -2.48
N PHE A 31 14.73 -1.80 -1.79
CA PHE A 31 16.13 -1.47 -2.08
C PHE A 31 17.12 -2.42 -1.41
N LEU A 32 16.68 -3.22 -0.43
CA LEU A 32 17.54 -4.23 0.21
C LEU A 32 17.76 -5.42 -0.74
N SER A 33 18.71 -6.29 -0.38
CA SER A 33 19.01 -7.48 -1.16
C SER A 33 17.90 -8.52 -1.02
N TRP A 34 17.19 -8.81 -2.11
CA TRP A 34 16.16 -9.85 -2.19
C TRP A 34 16.70 -11.18 -2.71
N GLN A 35 17.75 -11.15 -3.53
CA GLN A 35 18.35 -12.32 -4.14
C GLN A 35 19.88 -12.28 -4.05
N LYS A 36 20.49 -13.47 -4.02
CA LYS A 36 21.91 -13.67 -4.27
C LYS A 36 22.05 -14.31 -5.65
N LEU A 37 22.78 -13.68 -6.55
CA LEU A 37 23.09 -14.18 -7.88
C LEU A 37 24.51 -14.72 -7.83
N CYS A 38 24.66 -16.05 -7.77
CA CYS A 38 25.96 -16.70 -7.82
C CYS A 38 26.20 -17.27 -9.21
N ILE A 39 27.36 -16.99 -9.79
CA ILE A 39 27.84 -17.56 -11.05
C ILE A 39 29.01 -18.45 -10.71
N ASP A 40 28.89 -19.75 -11.00
CA ASP A 40 29.99 -20.71 -10.91
C ASP A 40 30.94 -20.45 -12.06
N THR A 41 32.17 -20.06 -11.75
CA THR A 41 33.23 -19.80 -12.73
C THR A 41 34.19 -20.97 -12.88
N GLY A 42 33.92 -22.09 -12.21
CA GLY A 42 34.65 -23.37 -12.33
C GLY A 42 36.09 -23.33 -11.85
N VAL A 43 36.85 -22.33 -12.22
CA VAL A 43 38.30 -22.23 -11.94
C VAL A 43 38.61 -21.27 -10.79
N ILE A 44 37.81 -20.26 -10.57
CA ILE A 44 38.09 -19.17 -9.59
C ILE A 44 37.15 -19.23 -8.40
N GLY A 45 36.19 -20.18 -8.41
CA GLY A 45 35.12 -20.27 -7.40
C GLY A 45 33.88 -19.43 -7.75
N ASP A 46 32.87 -19.45 -6.89
CA ASP A 46 31.61 -18.76 -7.10
C ASP A 46 31.76 -17.26 -6.89
N ILE A 47 31.38 -16.49 -7.91
CA ILE A 47 31.24 -15.04 -7.80
C ILE A 47 29.77 -14.74 -7.52
N CYS A 48 29.48 -14.25 -6.30
CA CYS A 48 28.11 -13.93 -5.88
C CYS A 48 27.88 -12.42 -5.85
N GLY A 49 26.88 -11.98 -6.64
CA GLY A 49 26.32 -10.63 -6.57
C GLY A 49 25.03 -10.60 -5.71
N LYS A 50 24.53 -9.41 -5.41
CA LYS A 50 23.25 -9.19 -4.74
C LYS A 50 22.33 -8.41 -5.66
N ALA A 51 21.05 -8.80 -5.72
CA ALA A 51 20.02 -8.07 -6.44
C ALA A 51 18.90 -7.68 -5.47
N ASN A 52 18.38 -6.46 -5.61
CA ASN A 52 17.24 -5.94 -4.88
C ASN A 52 15.90 -6.38 -5.52
N ALA A 53 14.77 -5.85 -5.04
CA ALA A 53 13.46 -6.19 -5.60
C ALA A 53 13.31 -5.77 -7.06
N TRP A 54 13.99 -4.72 -7.50
CA TRP A 54 13.92 -4.15 -8.86
C TRP A 54 14.80 -4.91 -9.89
N GLY A 55 15.74 -5.72 -9.40
CA GLY A 55 16.71 -6.44 -10.22
C GLY A 55 16.62 -7.96 -10.08
N GLY A 56 17.48 -8.66 -10.82
CA GLY A 56 17.56 -10.12 -10.80
C GLY A 56 16.35 -10.82 -11.44
N ASN A 57 16.16 -12.09 -11.08
CA ASN A 57 15.06 -12.89 -11.60
C ASN A 57 13.71 -12.35 -11.10
N GLY A 58 12.73 -12.22 -12.02
CA GLY A 58 11.43 -11.64 -11.72
C GLY A 58 11.46 -10.12 -11.46
N SER A 59 12.45 -9.40 -11.98
CA SER A 59 12.55 -7.93 -11.86
C SER A 59 11.29 -7.22 -12.34
N TRP A 60 10.63 -7.69 -13.39
CA TRP A 60 9.37 -7.14 -13.87
C TRP A 60 8.27 -7.15 -12.79
N ALA A 61 8.14 -8.25 -12.03
CA ALA A 61 7.15 -8.35 -10.95
C ALA A 61 7.50 -7.40 -9.80
N GLY A 62 8.79 -7.30 -9.44
CA GLY A 62 9.27 -6.35 -8.43
C GLY A 62 9.05 -4.89 -8.84
N THR A 63 9.28 -4.55 -10.11
CA THR A 63 9.03 -3.20 -10.64
C THR A 63 7.54 -2.86 -10.60
N ILE A 64 6.66 -3.76 -11.06
CA ILE A 64 5.21 -3.55 -11.02
C ILE A 64 4.75 -3.41 -9.56
N MET A 65 5.19 -4.29 -8.66
CA MET A 65 4.90 -4.20 -7.22
C MET A 65 5.24 -2.82 -6.67
N ALA A 66 6.46 -2.33 -6.94
CA ALA A 66 6.93 -1.06 -6.41
C ALA A 66 6.17 0.15 -7.00
N LEU A 67 5.83 0.13 -8.29
CA LEU A 67 5.00 1.17 -8.90
C LEU A 67 3.59 1.18 -8.30
N LEU A 68 2.95 0.02 -8.15
CA LEU A 68 1.64 -0.11 -7.51
C LEU A 68 1.69 0.34 -6.04
N LEU A 69 2.78 0.04 -5.33
CA LEU A 69 2.99 0.47 -3.96
C LEU A 69 3.09 1.99 -3.85
N ILE A 70 3.81 2.64 -4.75
CA ILE A 70 3.88 4.12 -4.80
C ILE A 70 2.50 4.71 -5.05
N VAL A 71 1.75 4.15 -6.01
CA VAL A 71 0.37 4.59 -6.28
C VAL A 71 -0.53 4.41 -5.05
N LEU A 72 -0.42 3.27 -4.36
CA LEU A 72 -1.16 2.99 -3.13
C LEU A 72 -0.84 4.00 -2.02
N LEU A 73 0.45 4.32 -1.81
CA LEU A 73 0.87 5.29 -0.80
C LEU A 73 0.41 6.71 -1.12
N ILE A 74 0.48 7.12 -2.39
CA ILE A 74 -0.07 8.41 -2.83
C ILE A 74 -1.58 8.44 -2.61
N TRP A 75 -2.29 7.39 -3.00
CA TRP A 75 -3.74 7.26 -2.84
C TRP A 75 -4.16 7.38 -1.37
N GLU A 76 -3.53 6.63 -0.47
CA GLU A 76 -3.76 6.74 0.98
C GLU A 76 -3.40 8.13 1.51
N GLY A 77 -2.29 8.71 1.06
CA GLY A 77 -1.87 10.06 1.47
C GLY A 77 -2.90 11.13 1.11
N ILE A 78 -3.48 11.07 -0.08
CA ILE A 78 -4.53 12.01 -0.52
C ILE A 78 -5.80 11.84 0.33
N GLN A 79 -6.20 10.60 0.64
CA GLN A 79 -7.34 10.35 1.53
C GLN A 79 -7.10 10.92 2.93
N LEU A 80 -5.89 10.76 3.47
CA LEU A 80 -5.52 11.30 4.79
C LEU A 80 -5.49 12.83 4.81
N ALA A 81 -5.17 13.47 3.68
CA ALA A 81 -5.18 14.93 3.55
C ALA A 81 -6.60 15.51 3.42
N ASN A 82 -7.65 14.66 3.46
CA ASN A 82 -9.05 15.07 3.22
C ASN A 82 -9.23 15.92 1.94
N MET A 83 -8.41 15.68 0.92
CA MET A 83 -8.57 16.37 -0.34
C MET A 83 -9.81 15.84 -1.05
N PRO A 84 -10.76 16.73 -1.45
CA PRO A 84 -11.97 16.30 -2.15
C PRO A 84 -11.57 15.73 -3.52
N MET A 85 -11.52 14.41 -3.61
CA MET A 85 -11.32 13.74 -4.88
C MET A 85 -12.67 13.46 -5.52
N ASN A 86 -13.04 14.28 -6.50
CA ASN A 86 -14.21 14.03 -7.34
C ASN A 86 -13.90 12.97 -8.42
N PHE A 87 -13.32 11.84 -8.00
CA PHE A 87 -13.19 10.70 -8.90
C PHE A 87 -14.52 9.94 -8.96
N SER A 88 -15.32 10.24 -9.96
CA SER A 88 -16.57 9.54 -10.25
C SER A 88 -16.31 8.17 -10.92
N ILE A 89 -15.45 7.33 -10.33
CA ILE A 89 -15.12 6.00 -10.90
C ILE A 89 -16.10 4.92 -10.38
N GLY A 90 -17.09 5.29 -9.56
CA GLY A 90 -18.05 4.33 -9.00
C GLY A 90 -17.44 3.33 -7.98
N VAL A 91 -16.19 3.55 -7.56
CA VAL A 91 -15.50 2.74 -6.54
C VAL A 91 -15.28 3.60 -5.32
N THR A 92 -15.69 3.12 -4.14
CA THR A 92 -15.44 3.83 -2.88
C THR A 92 -13.94 3.89 -2.58
N PRO A 93 -13.44 4.96 -1.94
CA PRO A 93 -12.03 5.09 -1.61
C PRO A 93 -11.45 3.90 -0.85
N SER A 94 -12.20 3.31 0.08
CA SER A 94 -11.78 2.13 0.84
C SER A 94 -11.57 0.91 -0.06
N LYS A 95 -12.48 0.66 -1.00
CA LYS A 95 -12.36 -0.43 -1.97
C LYS A 95 -11.20 -0.20 -2.94
N GLY A 96 -10.96 1.05 -3.36
CA GLY A 96 -9.81 1.42 -4.18
C GLY A 96 -8.49 1.04 -3.51
N THR A 97 -8.32 1.39 -2.22
CA THR A 97 -7.17 0.97 -1.41
C THR A 97 -7.04 -0.55 -1.34
N ALA A 98 -8.15 -1.26 -1.11
CA ALA A 98 -8.14 -2.72 -1.00
C ALA A 98 -7.66 -3.38 -2.30
N TYR A 99 -8.18 -2.97 -3.46
CA TYR A 99 -7.77 -3.52 -4.76
C TYR A 99 -6.31 -3.23 -5.08
N LEU A 100 -5.84 -2.00 -4.84
CA LEU A 100 -4.43 -1.64 -5.03
C LEU A 100 -3.53 -2.45 -4.09
N GLY A 101 -3.91 -2.60 -2.83
CA GLY A 101 -3.15 -3.38 -1.87
C GLY A 101 -3.08 -4.87 -2.24
N PHE A 102 -4.18 -5.48 -2.68
CA PHE A 102 -4.16 -6.85 -3.17
C PHE A 102 -3.29 -7.01 -4.42
N ALA A 103 -3.30 -6.05 -5.34
CA ALA A 103 -2.42 -6.08 -6.50
C ALA A 103 -0.94 -6.02 -6.08
N VAL A 104 -0.57 -5.15 -5.12
CA VAL A 104 0.79 -5.11 -4.54
C VAL A 104 1.17 -6.46 -3.96
N VAL A 105 0.27 -7.11 -3.20
CA VAL A 105 0.52 -8.42 -2.59
C VAL A 105 0.75 -9.49 -3.66
N VAL A 106 -0.08 -9.54 -4.71
CA VAL A 106 0.06 -10.53 -5.80
C VAL A 106 1.42 -10.40 -6.48
N PHE A 107 1.80 -9.20 -6.92
CA PHE A 107 3.10 -9.01 -7.59
C PHE A 107 4.28 -9.16 -6.64
N GLY A 108 4.11 -8.78 -5.36
CA GLY A 108 5.11 -8.99 -4.32
C GLY A 108 5.35 -10.48 -4.04
N LEU A 109 4.30 -11.30 -3.96
CA LEU A 109 4.41 -12.75 -3.82
C LEU A 109 5.06 -13.40 -5.04
N LEU A 110 4.72 -12.97 -6.26
CA LEU A 110 5.41 -13.43 -7.47
C LEU A 110 6.91 -13.13 -7.38
N LYS A 111 7.28 -11.89 -7.02
CA LYS A 111 8.69 -11.53 -6.83
C LYS A 111 9.36 -12.35 -5.75
N PHE A 112 8.67 -12.58 -4.62
CA PHE A 112 9.18 -13.42 -3.53
C PHE A 112 9.47 -14.85 -4.00
N ILE A 113 8.57 -15.48 -4.75
CA ILE A 113 8.78 -16.82 -5.30
C ILE A 113 10.03 -16.84 -6.17
N PHE A 114 10.20 -15.89 -7.09
CA PHE A 114 11.41 -15.77 -7.89
C PHE A 114 12.66 -15.53 -7.05
N ALA A 115 12.55 -14.81 -5.95
CA ALA A 115 13.67 -14.57 -5.05
C ALA A 115 14.11 -15.86 -4.35
N VAL A 116 13.17 -16.60 -3.75
CA VAL A 116 13.46 -17.81 -2.97
C VAL A 116 13.98 -18.95 -3.85
N THR A 117 13.44 -19.11 -5.05
CA THR A 117 13.92 -20.14 -6.00
C THR A 117 15.35 -19.87 -6.49
N ASN A 118 15.84 -18.64 -6.35
CA ASN A 118 17.18 -18.22 -6.77
C ASN A 118 18.03 -17.70 -5.60
N HIS A 119 18.13 -18.44 -4.51
CA HIS A 119 18.89 -18.09 -3.30
C HIS A 119 18.41 -16.78 -2.65
N GLY A 120 17.19 -16.81 -2.10
CA GLY A 120 16.58 -15.68 -1.41
C GLY A 120 17.46 -15.08 -0.33
N ALA A 121 17.54 -13.76 -0.28
CA ALA A 121 18.25 -12.99 0.72
C ALA A 121 17.29 -12.50 1.83
N LEU A 122 17.84 -11.91 2.90
CA LEU A 122 17.07 -11.46 4.06
C LEU A 122 15.95 -10.49 3.69
N GLY A 123 16.18 -9.58 2.73
CA GLY A 123 15.15 -8.63 2.27
C GLY A 123 13.88 -9.30 1.75
N ALA A 124 14.00 -10.45 1.05
CA ALA A 124 12.81 -11.17 0.59
C ALA A 124 11.92 -11.65 1.74
N TRP A 125 12.51 -12.10 2.86
CA TRP A 125 11.77 -12.55 4.02
C TRP A 125 11.10 -11.40 4.79
N ILE A 126 11.81 -10.27 4.94
CA ILE A 126 11.22 -9.05 5.51
C ILE A 126 10.08 -8.57 4.60
N GLY A 127 10.31 -8.53 3.29
CA GLY A 127 9.29 -8.17 2.30
C GLY A 127 8.04 -9.04 2.41
N LEU A 128 8.18 -10.36 2.61
CA LEU A 128 7.04 -11.26 2.79
C LEU A 128 6.20 -10.87 4.01
N ILE A 129 6.83 -10.58 5.15
CA ILE A 129 6.11 -10.17 6.37
C ILE A 129 5.34 -8.86 6.11
N LEU A 130 5.97 -7.91 5.43
CA LEU A 130 5.35 -6.63 5.09
C LEU A 130 4.20 -6.79 4.08
N LEU A 131 4.32 -7.71 3.11
CA LEU A 131 3.25 -8.05 2.17
C LEU A 131 2.04 -8.65 2.91
N ILE A 132 2.26 -9.50 3.90
CA ILE A 132 1.18 -10.05 4.73
C ILE A 132 0.48 -8.91 5.50
N ALA A 133 1.24 -7.97 6.06
CA ALA A 133 0.66 -6.82 6.76
C ALA A 133 -0.16 -5.93 5.82
N ILE A 134 0.33 -5.65 4.59
CA ILE A 134 -0.44 -4.91 3.57
C ILE A 134 -1.71 -5.68 3.19
N GLY A 135 -1.62 -6.99 2.98
CA GLY A 135 -2.77 -7.83 2.66
C GLY A 135 -3.83 -7.80 3.74
N TYR A 136 -3.42 -7.87 5.00
CA TYR A 136 -4.32 -7.77 6.15
C TYR A 136 -4.99 -6.38 6.25
N GLY A 137 -4.22 -5.30 6.12
CA GLY A 137 -4.76 -3.94 6.11
C GLY A 137 -5.73 -3.71 4.95
N SER A 138 -5.40 -4.23 3.76
CA SER A 138 -6.26 -4.17 2.57
C SER A 138 -7.56 -4.96 2.77
N TRP A 139 -7.49 -6.11 3.43
CA TRP A 139 -8.68 -6.90 3.79
C TRP A 139 -9.59 -6.14 4.76
N MET A 140 -9.02 -5.49 5.79
CA MET A 140 -9.80 -4.64 6.70
C MET A 140 -10.50 -3.50 5.95
N ARG A 141 -9.79 -2.84 5.01
CA ARG A 141 -10.37 -1.79 4.16
C ARG A 141 -11.49 -2.32 3.26
N PHE A 142 -11.37 -3.53 2.77
CA PHE A 142 -12.41 -4.15 1.95
C PHE A 142 -13.71 -4.39 2.73
N GLN A 143 -13.60 -4.65 4.03
CA GLN A 143 -14.74 -4.86 4.93
C GLN A 143 -15.36 -3.57 5.47
N GLU A 144 -14.73 -2.40 5.26
CA GLU A 144 -15.30 -1.13 5.69
C GLU A 144 -16.63 -0.87 4.93
N PRO A 145 -17.73 -0.53 5.65
CA PRO A 145 -19.01 -0.22 5.00
C PRO A 145 -18.89 0.98 4.07
N ASP A 146 -19.59 0.94 2.96
CA ASP A 146 -19.61 2.04 1.97
C ASP A 146 -20.29 3.33 2.51
N ASP A 147 -21.00 3.25 3.65
CA ASP A 147 -21.82 4.30 4.24
C ASP A 147 -21.05 5.37 5.03
N ALA A 148 -19.71 5.27 5.09
CA ALA A 148 -18.89 6.30 5.73
C ALA A 148 -18.78 7.60 4.90
N ALA A 149 -19.44 7.66 3.74
CA ALA A 149 -19.57 8.87 2.93
C ALA A 149 -20.75 9.71 3.42
N THR A 150 -20.45 10.72 4.23
CA THR A 150 -21.26 11.91 4.58
C THR A 150 -22.73 11.62 4.88
N PRO A 151 -23.19 11.82 6.14
CA PRO A 151 -24.63 11.83 6.38
C PRO A 151 -25.26 12.90 5.45
N PRO A 152 -26.43 12.59 4.86
CA PRO A 152 -27.13 13.57 4.04
C PRO A 152 -27.35 14.84 4.89
N PRO A 153 -27.22 16.05 4.29
CA PRO A 153 -27.48 17.27 5.00
C PRO A 153 -28.87 17.16 5.62
N ALA A 154 -28.96 17.44 6.91
CA ALA A 154 -30.24 17.42 7.64
C ALA A 154 -31.26 18.23 6.83
N PRO A 155 -32.47 17.71 6.60
CA PRO A 155 -33.50 18.46 5.91
C PRO A 155 -33.69 19.77 6.66
N GLY A 156 -33.41 20.88 5.97
CA GLY A 156 -33.49 22.22 6.54
C GLY A 156 -34.84 22.41 7.21
N GLY A 157 -34.81 22.58 8.55
CA GLY A 157 -35.95 22.98 9.28
C GLY A 157 -36.44 24.31 8.72
N THR A 158 -37.53 24.28 8.01
CA THR A 158 -38.31 25.45 7.64
C THR A 158 -39.00 25.91 8.92
N ASP A 159 -38.28 26.67 9.76
CA ASP A 159 -38.93 27.46 10.82
C ASP A 159 -39.72 28.58 10.18
N GLY A 160 -40.85 28.20 9.63
CA GLY A 160 -41.93 29.13 9.26
C GLY A 160 -42.70 29.60 10.51
N GLY A 161 -42.04 30.40 11.33
CA GLY A 161 -42.72 31.13 12.40
C GLY A 161 -43.30 32.44 11.86
N PHE A 162 -44.42 32.38 11.19
CA PHE A 162 -45.31 33.54 11.07
C PHE A 162 -46.26 33.55 12.27
N THR A 163 -46.00 34.42 13.20
CA THR A 163 -47.05 34.86 14.16
C THR A 163 -47.52 36.21 13.78
N ALA A 164 -48.81 36.32 13.49
CA ALA A 164 -49.57 37.54 13.27
C ALA A 164 -49.76 38.30 14.62
#